data_30fb4a85453a46e34c534accb08c1f62
#
_entry.id   30fb4a85453a46e34c534accb08c1f62
#
_cell.length_a   1.000
_cell.length_b   1.000
_cell.length_c   1.000
_cell.angle_alpha   90.00
_cell.angle_beta   90.00
_cell.angle_gamma   90.00
#
_symmetry.space_group_name_H-M   'P 1'
#
loop_
_entity.id
_entity.type
_entity.pdbx_description
1 polymer ?
#
loop_
_entity_poly.entity_id
_entity_poly.type
_entity_poly.pdbx_seq_one_letter_code
_entity_poly.pdbx_strand_id
1 'polypeptide(L)'
;MLKSNHSNSTRQLPQPQSAFWQGKRVLLTGHTGFKGAWLAQWLSAMGAHVTGVALEPCTEPNLFNLAKVGDSVQSHHIADIRDAQKVASIVQQTKPEIVLHLAAQALVRDSYTDPLGTFASNVMGTANVLDALRHVDSVRCVVAVTTDKVYANQEWVWPYRETDRLGGHDPYSASKAGSEIVISAYRSSFLAAKKIALASARAGNVIGGGDWSANRIIPDAVRAWQANQALSVRRPQAIRPWQHVIEPIGAYLILAERLWNDDQFAQAWNFGPQTHEAATVRDVVELAQQAFGSGKVEWGDGTDGPHEAGLLMLDTSLAKSQLGIQSVFPLSQAIEMTMHWYRDLNAGMDAAQLCQRDIAQYLSNVQQHNTNLAA
;
A
#
# COMPACT_ATOMS: atom_id res chain seq x y z
N MET A 1 28.20 20.90 -3.42
CA MET A 1 29.21 19.88 -3.79
C MET A 1 28.80 18.56 -3.18
N LEU A 2 28.15 17.71 -3.93
CA LEU A 2 27.79 16.35 -3.54
C LEU A 2 29.06 15.50 -3.57
N LYS A 3 29.52 15.04 -2.42
CA LYS A 3 30.58 14.04 -2.34
C LYS A 3 30.00 12.72 -2.84
N SER A 4 30.34 12.35 -4.08
CA SER A 4 30.03 11.06 -4.66
C SER A 4 30.95 10.00 -4.07
N ASN A 5 30.54 9.37 -2.99
CA ASN A 5 31.08 8.06 -2.62
C ASN A 5 30.32 6.99 -3.43
N HIS A 6 30.68 6.83 -4.69
CA HIS A 6 30.27 5.71 -5.52
C HIS A 6 31.16 4.51 -5.16
N SER A 7 30.90 3.88 -4.03
CA SER A 7 31.24 2.46 -3.89
C SER A 7 30.08 1.68 -4.52
N ASN A 8 30.29 1.06 -5.66
CA ASN A 8 29.43 0.02 -6.25
C ASN A 8 29.49 -1.25 -5.36
N SER A 9 29.17 -1.13 -4.07
CA SER A 9 28.85 -2.28 -3.26
C SER A 9 27.39 -2.62 -3.54
N THR A 10 27.15 -3.79 -4.10
CA THR A 10 25.85 -4.45 -4.13
C THR A 10 25.27 -4.41 -2.71
N ARG A 11 24.40 -3.43 -2.45
CA ARG A 11 23.84 -3.23 -1.10
C ARG A 11 22.88 -4.37 -0.80
N GLN A 12 23.02 -4.95 0.39
CA GLN A 12 22.04 -5.90 0.91
C GLN A 12 20.65 -5.25 0.95
N LEU A 13 19.63 -6.03 0.62
CA LEU A 13 18.23 -5.60 0.73
C LEU A 13 17.85 -5.43 2.20
N PRO A 14 17.26 -4.29 2.58
CA PRO A 14 16.76 -4.12 3.93
C PRO A 14 15.50 -4.96 4.15
N GLN A 15 15.27 -5.32 5.40
CA GLN A 15 14.01 -5.93 5.86
C GLN A 15 13.55 -5.24 7.13
N PRO A 16 12.23 -5.23 7.44
CA PRO A 16 11.72 -4.70 8.69
C PRO A 16 12.34 -5.39 9.90
N GLN A 17 12.73 -4.60 10.90
CA GLN A 17 13.49 -5.09 12.06
C GLN A 17 12.56 -5.27 13.28
N SER A 18 12.24 -6.51 13.65
CA SER A 18 11.33 -6.78 14.79
C SER A 18 11.82 -6.10 16.08
N ALA A 19 13.14 -6.05 16.31
CA ALA A 19 13.72 -5.38 17.48
C ALA A 19 13.39 -3.87 17.52
N PHE A 20 13.25 -3.21 16.37
CA PHE A 20 12.84 -1.81 16.30
C PHE A 20 11.36 -1.64 16.68
N TRP A 21 10.49 -2.53 16.18
CA TRP A 21 9.03 -2.41 16.34
C TRP A 21 8.54 -2.86 17.72
N GLN A 22 9.29 -3.69 18.41
CA GLN A 22 8.93 -4.20 19.74
C GLN A 22 8.59 -3.06 20.70
N GLY A 23 7.35 -3.04 21.19
CA GLY A 23 6.84 -2.05 22.14
C GLY A 23 6.58 -0.65 21.56
N LYS A 24 6.79 -0.39 20.27
CA LYS A 24 6.45 0.91 19.64
C LYS A 24 4.94 1.13 19.60
N ARG A 25 4.49 2.31 20.02
CA ARG A 25 3.09 2.73 19.89
C ARG A 25 2.84 3.23 18.47
N VAL A 26 2.08 2.45 17.70
CA VAL A 26 1.78 2.72 16.30
C VAL A 26 0.31 3.08 16.13
N LEU A 27 0.01 4.24 15.56
CA LEU A 27 -1.32 4.56 15.06
C LEU A 27 -1.42 4.13 13.61
N LEU A 28 -2.33 3.20 13.32
CA LEU A 28 -2.60 2.70 11.97
C LEU A 28 -4.00 3.11 11.56
N THR A 29 -4.11 4.05 10.61
CA THR A 29 -5.42 4.36 10.03
C THR A 29 -5.72 3.44 8.85
N GLY A 30 -6.97 3.02 8.70
CA GLY A 30 -7.38 2.11 7.61
C GLY A 30 -7.09 0.63 7.87
N HIS A 31 -6.96 0.23 9.14
CA HIS A 31 -6.62 -1.14 9.55
C HIS A 31 -7.69 -2.20 9.22
N THR A 32 -8.91 -1.80 8.94
CA THR A 32 -10.00 -2.70 8.49
C THR A 32 -9.96 -2.99 6.99
N GLY A 33 -9.23 -2.17 6.22
CA GLY A 33 -9.05 -2.36 4.79
C GLY A 33 -7.97 -3.40 4.45
N PHE A 34 -7.90 -3.83 3.20
CA PHE A 34 -6.99 -4.87 2.71
C PHE A 34 -5.52 -4.67 3.13
N LYS A 35 -4.88 -3.58 2.71
CA LYS A 35 -3.47 -3.29 3.06
C LYS A 35 -3.29 -3.08 4.56
N GLY A 36 -4.26 -2.40 5.20
CA GLY A 36 -4.17 -2.09 6.63
C GLY A 36 -4.26 -3.34 7.50
N ALA A 37 -5.08 -4.32 7.12
CA ALA A 37 -5.18 -5.59 7.81
C ALA A 37 -3.86 -6.40 7.74
N TRP A 38 -3.22 -6.48 6.56
CA TRP A 38 -1.90 -7.07 6.41
C TRP A 38 -0.84 -6.38 7.27
N LEU A 39 -0.83 -5.06 7.25
CA LEU A 39 0.13 -4.25 8.01
C LEU A 39 -0.08 -4.40 9.53
N ALA A 40 -1.33 -4.45 9.99
CA ALA A 40 -1.66 -4.71 11.39
C ALA A 40 -1.14 -6.08 11.86
N GLN A 41 -1.36 -7.13 11.06
CA GLN A 41 -0.85 -8.49 11.34
C GLN A 41 0.68 -8.49 11.46
N TRP A 42 1.39 -7.87 10.54
CA TRP A 42 2.85 -7.85 10.57
C TRP A 42 3.41 -7.04 11.75
N LEU A 43 2.85 -5.85 12.01
CA LEU A 43 3.24 -5.03 13.15
C LEU A 43 3.02 -5.75 14.49
N SER A 44 1.85 -6.39 14.64
CA SER A 44 1.53 -7.16 15.86
C SER A 44 2.47 -8.35 16.03
N ALA A 45 2.81 -9.06 14.95
CA ALA A 45 3.78 -10.15 14.97
C ALA A 45 5.21 -9.68 15.37
N MET A 46 5.55 -8.42 15.09
CA MET A 46 6.81 -7.80 15.54
C MET A 46 6.73 -7.18 16.95
N GLY A 47 5.60 -7.34 17.65
CA GLY A 47 5.42 -6.86 19.03
C GLY A 47 5.14 -5.35 19.15
N ALA A 48 4.69 -4.70 18.09
CA ALA A 48 4.25 -3.31 18.16
C ALA A 48 2.90 -3.18 18.88
N HIS A 49 2.71 -2.08 19.60
CA HIS A 49 1.44 -1.71 20.23
C HIS A 49 0.60 -0.92 19.22
N VAL A 50 -0.19 -1.64 18.41
CA VAL A 50 -0.97 -1.05 17.33
C VAL A 50 -2.32 -0.55 17.85
N THR A 51 -2.62 0.73 17.58
CA THR A 51 -3.98 1.29 17.68
C THR A 51 -4.53 1.52 16.28
N GLY A 52 -5.60 0.82 15.94
CA GLY A 52 -6.29 0.94 14.66
C GLY A 52 -7.36 2.04 14.67
N VAL A 53 -7.48 2.81 13.58
CA VAL A 53 -8.59 3.76 13.34
C VAL A 53 -9.09 3.58 11.92
N ALA A 54 -10.35 3.20 11.74
CA ALA A 54 -10.96 3.05 10.42
C ALA A 54 -12.49 3.03 10.52
N LEU A 55 -13.15 3.09 9.37
CA LEU A 55 -14.55 2.69 9.26
C LEU A 55 -14.68 1.16 9.38
N GLU A 56 -15.92 0.67 9.51
CA GLU A 56 -16.20 -0.77 9.39
C GLU A 56 -15.67 -1.32 8.06
N PRO A 57 -15.31 -2.61 8.00
CA PRO A 57 -14.94 -3.25 6.73
C PRO A 57 -16.02 -3.06 5.67
N CYS A 58 -15.62 -2.67 4.46
CA CYS A 58 -16.56 -2.36 3.36
C CYS A 58 -16.93 -3.54 2.47
N THR A 59 -16.39 -4.73 2.74
CA THR A 59 -16.66 -5.96 1.98
C THR A 59 -17.00 -7.12 2.90
N GLU A 60 -17.76 -8.10 2.37
CA GLU A 60 -17.96 -9.40 2.99
C GLU A 60 -17.72 -10.48 1.92
N PRO A 61 -16.75 -11.38 2.14
CA PRO A 61 -15.82 -11.44 3.27
C PRO A 61 -14.80 -10.28 3.26
N ASN A 62 -14.03 -10.14 4.35
CA ASN A 62 -12.93 -9.17 4.48
C ASN A 62 -11.80 -9.76 5.32
N LEU A 63 -10.57 -9.29 5.06
CA LEU A 63 -9.38 -9.80 5.76
C LEU A 63 -9.39 -9.45 7.25
N PHE A 64 -9.94 -8.29 7.63
CA PHE A 64 -9.99 -7.87 9.02
C PHE A 64 -10.71 -8.90 9.92
N ASN A 65 -11.87 -9.39 9.48
CA ASN A 65 -12.62 -10.41 10.20
C ASN A 65 -11.98 -11.80 10.08
N LEU A 66 -11.60 -12.20 8.87
CA LEU A 66 -11.03 -13.55 8.62
C LEU A 66 -9.72 -13.79 9.35
N ALA A 67 -8.84 -12.79 9.41
CA ALA A 67 -7.56 -12.88 10.12
C ALA A 67 -7.65 -12.37 11.58
N LYS A 68 -8.84 -12.08 12.10
CA LYS A 68 -9.10 -11.62 13.47
C LYS A 68 -8.19 -10.46 13.87
N VAL A 69 -8.04 -9.48 12.96
CA VAL A 69 -7.12 -8.35 13.16
C VAL A 69 -7.46 -7.57 14.43
N GLY A 70 -8.77 -7.41 14.75
CA GLY A 70 -9.21 -6.74 15.96
C GLY A 70 -8.66 -7.37 17.26
N ASP A 71 -8.45 -8.68 17.27
CA ASP A 71 -7.89 -9.42 18.42
C ASP A 71 -6.36 -9.31 18.49
N SER A 72 -5.70 -9.05 17.37
CA SER A 72 -4.24 -8.98 17.27
C SER A 72 -3.66 -7.61 17.60
N VAL A 73 -4.45 -6.53 17.50
CA VAL A 73 -4.03 -5.17 17.81
C VAL A 73 -4.33 -4.80 19.27
N GLN A 74 -3.56 -3.86 19.83
CA GLN A 74 -3.76 -3.43 21.22
C GLN A 74 -5.14 -2.80 21.45
N SER A 75 -5.59 -2.01 20.47
CA SER A 75 -6.92 -1.39 20.46
C SER A 75 -7.31 -0.99 19.03
N HIS A 76 -8.61 -0.92 18.77
CA HIS A 76 -9.09 -0.33 17.52
C HIS A 76 -10.33 0.52 17.76
N HIS A 77 -10.50 1.52 16.90
CA HIS A 77 -11.60 2.47 16.95
C HIS A 77 -12.28 2.48 15.57
N ILE A 78 -13.58 2.21 15.58
CA ILE A 78 -14.40 2.46 14.39
C ILE A 78 -14.73 3.95 14.41
N ALA A 79 -14.06 4.68 13.52
CA ALA A 79 -14.15 6.14 13.44
C ALA A 79 -13.80 6.63 12.03
N ASP A 80 -14.46 7.73 11.65
CA ASP A 80 -14.23 8.39 10.37
C ASP A 80 -13.10 9.42 10.51
N ILE A 81 -12.12 9.38 9.62
CA ILE A 81 -11.03 10.37 9.61
C ILE A 81 -11.51 11.78 9.19
N ARG A 82 -12.71 11.91 8.66
CA ARG A 82 -13.37 13.20 8.39
C ARG A 82 -13.79 13.92 9.66
N ASP A 83 -13.99 13.19 10.76
CA ASP A 83 -14.25 13.75 12.08
C ASP A 83 -12.94 14.14 12.77
N ALA A 84 -12.54 15.40 12.58
CA ALA A 84 -11.31 15.95 13.13
C ALA A 84 -11.23 15.87 14.66
N GLN A 85 -12.37 16.06 15.38
CA GLN A 85 -12.40 16.03 16.84
C GLN A 85 -12.18 14.60 17.34
N LYS A 86 -12.82 13.61 16.71
CA LYS A 86 -12.65 12.20 17.06
C LYS A 86 -11.21 11.75 16.82
N VAL A 87 -10.62 12.09 15.66
CA VAL A 87 -9.22 11.80 15.34
C VAL A 87 -8.28 12.42 16.37
N ALA A 88 -8.44 13.71 16.68
CA ALA A 88 -7.63 14.40 17.67
C ALA A 88 -7.73 13.75 19.07
N SER A 89 -8.94 13.38 19.49
CA SER A 89 -9.15 12.69 20.77
C SER A 89 -8.41 11.35 20.83
N ILE A 90 -8.49 10.52 19.77
CA ILE A 90 -7.78 9.24 19.70
C ILE A 90 -6.27 9.44 19.74
N VAL A 91 -5.73 10.38 18.97
CA VAL A 91 -4.29 10.71 18.95
C VAL A 91 -3.80 11.15 20.33
N GLN A 92 -4.56 12.00 21.02
CA GLN A 92 -4.21 12.47 22.38
C GLN A 92 -4.22 11.34 23.42
N GLN A 93 -5.16 10.41 23.32
CA GLN A 93 -5.29 9.28 24.25
C GLN A 93 -4.18 8.25 24.02
N THR A 94 -3.89 7.91 22.77
CA THR A 94 -2.98 6.82 22.41
C THR A 94 -1.51 7.24 22.36
N LYS A 95 -1.26 8.55 22.20
CA LYS A 95 0.09 9.14 22.15
C LYS A 95 1.04 8.31 21.28
N PRO A 96 0.73 8.11 19.98
CA PRO A 96 1.53 7.29 19.10
C PRO A 96 2.93 7.86 18.92
N GLU A 97 3.91 6.98 18.67
CA GLU A 97 5.28 7.36 18.30
C GLU A 97 5.46 7.34 16.79
N ILE A 98 4.75 6.42 16.12
CA ILE A 98 4.77 6.22 14.67
C ILE A 98 3.34 6.24 14.16
N VAL A 99 3.12 6.90 13.03
CA VAL A 99 1.81 6.93 12.36
C VAL A 99 1.93 6.37 10.95
N LEU A 100 1.11 5.36 10.66
CA LEU A 100 0.97 4.78 9.32
C LEU A 100 -0.45 5.11 8.83
N HIS A 101 -0.54 6.09 7.93
CA HIS A 101 -1.83 6.61 7.46
C HIS A 101 -2.22 5.97 6.13
N LEU A 102 -3.13 4.98 6.20
CA LEU A 102 -3.64 4.25 5.04
C LEU A 102 -5.15 4.50 4.78
N ALA A 103 -5.87 5.09 5.73
CA ALA A 103 -7.30 5.36 5.57
C ALA A 103 -7.55 6.28 4.38
N ALA A 104 -8.39 5.85 3.46
CA ALA A 104 -8.78 6.58 2.27
C ALA A 104 -10.02 5.95 1.63
N GLN A 105 -10.77 6.71 0.86
CA GLN A 105 -11.62 6.15 -0.18
C GLN A 105 -10.67 5.69 -1.32
N ALA A 106 -10.62 4.38 -1.60
CA ALA A 106 -9.56 3.75 -2.39
C ALA A 106 -9.99 3.29 -3.79
N LEU A 107 -11.28 3.40 -4.13
CA LEU A 107 -11.87 2.82 -5.33
C LEU A 107 -12.18 3.91 -6.36
N VAL A 108 -11.59 3.79 -7.56
CA VAL A 108 -11.77 4.77 -8.64
C VAL A 108 -13.24 4.89 -9.04
N ARG A 109 -13.97 3.78 -9.18
CA ARG A 109 -15.37 3.81 -9.59
C ARG A 109 -16.29 4.50 -8.59
N ASP A 110 -16.10 4.22 -7.30
CA ASP A 110 -16.87 4.82 -6.23
C ASP A 110 -16.65 6.34 -6.19
N SER A 111 -15.47 6.82 -6.60
CA SER A 111 -15.19 8.26 -6.67
C SER A 111 -16.04 9.00 -7.72
N TYR A 112 -16.50 8.31 -8.76
CA TYR A 112 -17.45 8.88 -9.71
C TYR A 112 -18.87 8.95 -9.15
N THR A 113 -19.23 8.03 -8.25
CA THR A 113 -20.53 7.98 -7.59
C THR A 113 -20.62 9.01 -6.46
N ASP A 114 -19.54 9.13 -5.65
CA ASP A 114 -19.45 10.10 -4.55
C ASP A 114 -18.12 10.88 -4.61
N PRO A 115 -18.00 11.88 -5.50
CA PRO A 115 -16.79 12.68 -5.59
C PRO A 115 -16.55 13.55 -4.35
N LEU A 116 -17.59 14.11 -3.74
CA LEU A 116 -17.46 14.96 -2.55
C LEU A 116 -16.97 14.16 -1.35
N GLY A 117 -17.53 12.97 -1.09
CA GLY A 117 -17.07 12.08 -0.05
C GLY A 117 -15.64 11.60 -0.29
N THR A 118 -15.25 11.39 -1.56
CA THR A 118 -13.89 11.04 -1.95
C THR A 118 -12.88 12.14 -1.60
N PHE A 119 -13.17 13.41 -1.96
CA PHE A 119 -12.32 14.54 -1.57
C PHE A 119 -12.31 14.77 -0.06
N ALA A 120 -13.47 14.70 0.59
CA ALA A 120 -13.57 14.85 2.03
C ALA A 120 -12.74 13.79 2.78
N SER A 121 -12.79 12.54 2.34
CA SER A 121 -12.00 11.45 2.94
C SER A 121 -10.52 11.59 2.64
N ASN A 122 -10.14 11.75 1.38
CA ASN A 122 -8.75 11.67 0.97
C ASN A 122 -7.98 12.95 1.29
N VAL A 123 -8.53 14.12 1.01
CA VAL A 123 -7.85 15.41 1.24
C VAL A 123 -8.06 15.87 2.67
N MET A 124 -9.33 16.06 3.08
CA MET A 124 -9.61 16.60 4.41
C MET A 124 -9.33 15.58 5.52
N GLY A 125 -9.63 14.29 5.31
CA GLY A 125 -9.27 13.24 6.26
C GLY A 125 -7.77 13.16 6.50
N THR A 126 -6.94 13.26 5.45
CA THR A 126 -5.48 13.36 5.58
C THR A 126 -5.07 14.60 6.36
N ALA A 127 -5.68 15.76 6.06
CA ALA A 127 -5.41 17.00 6.81
C ALA A 127 -5.75 16.85 8.29
N ASN A 128 -6.91 16.27 8.63
CA ASN A 128 -7.36 16.07 10.00
C ASN A 128 -6.39 15.17 10.80
N VAL A 129 -5.92 14.07 10.17
CA VAL A 129 -4.92 13.19 10.80
C VAL A 129 -3.63 13.97 11.07
N LEU A 130 -3.07 14.66 10.07
CA LEU A 130 -1.82 15.40 10.22
C LEU A 130 -1.95 16.58 11.18
N ASP A 131 -3.11 17.25 11.22
CA ASP A 131 -3.35 18.35 12.16
C ASP A 131 -3.39 17.86 13.62
N ALA A 132 -4.04 16.73 13.87
CA ALA A 132 -4.06 16.12 15.21
C ALA A 132 -2.64 15.86 15.76
N LEU A 133 -1.69 15.49 14.88
CA LEU A 133 -0.30 15.20 15.28
C LEU A 133 0.48 16.45 15.71
N ARG A 134 0.05 17.64 15.30
CA ARG A 134 0.68 18.90 15.74
C ARG A 134 0.52 19.16 17.23
N HIS A 135 -0.45 18.52 17.87
CA HIS A 135 -0.84 18.78 19.27
C HIS A 135 -0.39 17.71 20.26
N VAL A 136 0.49 16.79 19.81
CA VAL A 136 1.11 15.77 20.67
C VAL A 136 2.63 15.74 20.45
N ASP A 137 3.37 15.45 21.53
CA ASP A 137 4.84 15.46 21.49
C ASP A 137 5.45 14.04 21.35
N SER A 138 4.59 13.02 21.30
CA SER A 138 5.03 11.63 21.23
C SER A 138 5.45 11.19 19.84
N VAL A 139 4.89 11.80 18.76
CA VAL A 139 5.11 11.40 17.38
C VAL A 139 6.50 11.77 16.90
N ARG A 140 7.19 10.83 16.29
CA ARG A 140 8.50 11.02 15.66
C ARG A 140 8.45 10.90 14.14
N CYS A 141 7.69 9.95 13.61
CA CYS A 141 7.59 9.79 12.17
C CYS A 141 6.20 9.40 11.70
N VAL A 142 5.91 9.75 10.46
CA VAL A 142 4.64 9.51 9.77
C VAL A 142 4.92 9.01 8.37
N VAL A 143 4.31 7.90 7.98
CA VAL A 143 4.24 7.45 6.59
C VAL A 143 2.79 7.57 6.12
N ALA A 144 2.54 8.47 5.18
CA ALA A 144 1.23 8.66 4.57
C ALA A 144 1.17 7.94 3.22
N VAL A 145 0.30 6.94 3.09
CA VAL A 145 0.20 6.10 1.89
C VAL A 145 -0.71 6.75 0.87
N THR A 146 -0.16 6.97 -0.32
CA THR A 146 -0.89 7.47 -1.46
C THR A 146 -0.91 6.45 -2.60
N THR A 147 -0.76 6.86 -3.85
CA THR A 147 -0.90 5.97 -5.02
C THR A 147 -0.02 6.47 -6.17
N ASP A 148 0.26 5.60 -7.12
CA ASP A 148 0.83 5.94 -8.43
C ASP A 148 -0.05 6.90 -9.25
N LYS A 149 -1.36 6.93 -8.99
CA LYS A 149 -2.33 7.77 -9.71
C LYS A 149 -2.30 9.25 -9.31
N VAL A 150 -1.36 9.65 -8.45
CA VAL A 150 -1.16 11.05 -8.07
C VAL A 150 -0.52 11.89 -9.16
N TYR A 151 0.05 11.29 -10.18
CA TYR A 151 0.72 11.99 -11.28
C TYR A 151 -0.26 12.47 -12.34
N ALA A 152 0.04 13.62 -12.96
CA ALA A 152 -0.64 14.10 -14.16
C ALA A 152 -0.27 13.19 -15.34
N ASN A 153 -0.95 12.05 -15.44
CA ASN A 153 -0.59 10.99 -16.39
C ASN A 153 -0.70 11.45 -17.85
N GLN A 154 0.41 11.37 -18.58
CA GLN A 154 0.53 11.70 -19.99
C GLN A 154 0.49 10.46 -20.90
N GLU A 155 0.31 9.28 -20.31
CA GLU A 155 0.33 7.97 -20.99
C GLU A 155 1.58 7.74 -21.85
N TRP A 156 2.71 8.31 -21.43
CA TRP A 156 4.00 8.19 -22.08
C TRP A 156 4.78 6.96 -21.64
N VAL A 157 5.86 6.63 -22.36
CA VAL A 157 6.66 5.43 -22.09
C VAL A 157 7.62 5.54 -20.90
N TRP A 158 7.80 6.75 -20.35
CA TRP A 158 8.70 6.97 -19.22
C TRP A 158 7.99 6.75 -17.88
N PRO A 159 8.63 6.05 -16.94
CA PRO A 159 8.09 5.90 -15.59
C PRO A 159 8.13 7.23 -14.84
N TYR A 160 7.12 7.49 -13.99
CA TYR A 160 7.00 8.72 -13.21
C TYR A 160 7.96 8.72 -12.02
N ARG A 161 8.67 9.82 -11.84
CA ARG A 161 9.55 10.09 -10.70
C ARG A 161 8.82 10.91 -9.64
N GLU A 162 9.33 10.91 -8.42
CA GLU A 162 8.72 11.61 -7.28
C GLU A 162 8.58 13.12 -7.51
N THR A 163 9.42 13.70 -8.35
CA THR A 163 9.43 15.13 -8.72
C THR A 163 8.52 15.49 -9.90
N ASP A 164 7.93 14.51 -10.56
CA ASP A 164 7.05 14.76 -11.69
C ASP A 164 5.73 15.40 -11.25
N ARG A 165 5.07 16.07 -12.19
CA ARG A 165 3.87 16.86 -11.91
C ARG A 165 2.76 16.02 -11.32
N LEU A 166 2.20 16.49 -10.20
CA LEU A 166 0.99 15.94 -9.60
C LEU A 166 -0.26 16.38 -10.36
N GLY A 167 -1.28 15.52 -10.38
CA GLY A 167 -2.58 15.79 -10.98
C GLY A 167 -3.39 14.51 -11.04
N GLY A 168 -4.65 14.59 -11.48
CA GLY A 168 -5.50 13.41 -11.61
C GLY A 168 -6.66 13.70 -12.54
N HIS A 169 -6.98 12.74 -13.42
CA HIS A 169 -8.09 12.89 -14.37
C HIS A 169 -9.43 12.58 -13.71
N ASP A 170 -9.50 11.61 -12.84
CA ASP A 170 -10.70 11.20 -12.12
C ASP A 170 -10.71 11.73 -10.67
N PRO A 171 -11.87 11.74 -9.97
CA PRO A 171 -11.96 12.28 -8.61
C PRO A 171 -11.07 11.57 -7.60
N TYR A 172 -10.86 10.25 -7.73
CA TYR A 172 -9.93 9.50 -6.86
C TYR A 172 -8.49 9.97 -7.06
N SER A 173 -8.00 9.97 -8.30
CA SER A 173 -6.65 10.40 -8.64
C SER A 173 -6.39 11.85 -8.23
N ALA A 174 -7.33 12.75 -8.52
CA ALA A 174 -7.27 14.15 -8.12
C ALA A 174 -7.25 14.31 -6.59
N SER A 175 -8.07 13.55 -5.86
CA SER A 175 -8.08 13.60 -4.39
C SER A 175 -6.78 13.10 -3.78
N LYS A 176 -6.17 12.06 -4.33
CA LYS A 176 -4.88 11.55 -3.86
C LYS A 176 -3.72 12.49 -4.21
N ALA A 177 -3.77 13.19 -5.35
CA ALA A 177 -2.85 14.28 -5.66
C ALA A 177 -3.04 15.45 -4.67
N GLY A 178 -4.28 15.78 -4.31
CA GLY A 178 -4.60 16.75 -3.26
C GLY A 178 -4.04 16.33 -1.88
N SER A 179 -4.09 15.03 -1.55
CA SER A 179 -3.45 14.51 -0.33
C SER A 179 -1.94 14.74 -0.34
N GLU A 180 -1.25 14.52 -1.44
CA GLU A 180 0.20 14.81 -1.58
C GLU A 180 0.53 16.29 -1.33
N ILE A 181 -0.31 17.20 -1.83
CA ILE A 181 -0.15 18.64 -1.59
C ILE A 181 -0.32 18.97 -0.11
N VAL A 182 -1.35 18.41 0.55
CA VAL A 182 -1.57 18.54 1.99
C VAL A 182 -0.38 17.98 2.78
N ILE A 183 0.08 16.78 2.45
CA ILE A 183 1.23 16.15 3.10
C ILE A 183 2.48 17.04 2.98
N SER A 184 2.76 17.56 1.79
CA SER A 184 3.90 18.46 1.55
C SER A 184 3.79 19.76 2.38
N ALA A 185 2.60 20.37 2.41
CA ALA A 185 2.34 21.58 3.19
C ALA A 185 2.53 21.35 4.70
N TYR A 186 1.95 20.27 5.25
CA TYR A 186 2.10 19.95 6.67
C TYR A 186 3.54 19.59 7.04
N ARG A 187 4.25 18.87 6.17
CA ARG A 187 5.68 18.56 6.36
C ARG A 187 6.50 19.83 6.57
N SER A 188 6.41 20.77 5.63
CA SER A 188 7.26 21.97 5.63
C SER A 188 6.80 23.04 6.61
N SER A 189 5.49 23.25 6.77
CA SER A 189 4.97 24.39 7.55
C SER A 189 4.83 24.09 9.04
N PHE A 190 4.66 22.83 9.45
CA PHE A 190 4.31 22.50 10.82
C PHE A 190 5.17 21.38 11.43
N LEU A 191 5.29 20.23 10.76
CA LEU A 191 5.83 19.03 11.39
C LEU A 191 7.35 19.04 11.48
N ALA A 192 8.05 19.62 10.48
CA ALA A 192 9.50 19.74 10.51
C ALA A 192 9.99 20.55 11.73
N ALA A 193 9.31 21.66 12.07
CA ALA A 193 9.64 22.47 13.25
C ALA A 193 9.47 21.71 14.57
N LYS A 194 8.60 20.69 14.58
CA LYS A 194 8.38 19.77 15.71
C LYS A 194 9.27 18.52 15.68
N LYS A 195 10.17 18.42 14.71
CA LYS A 195 11.01 17.23 14.47
C LYS A 195 10.20 15.95 14.24
N ILE A 196 9.04 16.08 13.60
CA ILE A 196 8.22 14.95 13.14
C ILE A 196 8.53 14.75 11.67
N ALA A 197 9.20 13.64 11.34
CA ALA A 197 9.55 13.28 9.97
C ALA A 197 8.32 12.72 9.24
N LEU A 198 7.86 13.38 8.17
CA LEU A 198 6.69 12.98 7.38
C LEU A 198 7.10 12.62 5.96
N ALA A 199 6.84 11.38 5.55
CA ALA A 199 6.99 10.94 4.16
C ALA A 199 5.65 10.53 3.54
N SER A 200 5.51 10.69 2.22
CA SER A 200 4.47 10.02 1.45
C SER A 200 5.03 8.79 0.73
N ALA A 201 4.21 7.73 0.66
CA ALA A 201 4.55 6.46 0.03
C ALA A 201 3.57 6.17 -1.10
N ARG A 202 4.04 6.28 -2.34
CA ARG A 202 3.28 6.07 -3.57
C ARG A 202 3.49 4.64 -4.04
N ALA A 203 2.43 3.88 -4.20
CA ALA A 203 2.51 2.50 -4.71
C ALA A 203 1.46 2.28 -5.80
N GLY A 204 1.79 1.40 -6.73
CA GLY A 204 0.94 1.04 -7.87
C GLY A 204 -0.12 -0.01 -7.53
N ASN A 205 -0.44 -0.84 -8.51
CA ASN A 205 -1.42 -1.89 -8.38
C ASN A 205 -0.89 -3.00 -7.45
N VAL A 206 -1.62 -3.26 -6.38
CA VAL A 206 -1.25 -4.23 -5.36
C VAL A 206 -2.22 -5.39 -5.39
N ILE A 207 -1.69 -6.61 -5.44
CA ILE A 207 -2.41 -7.87 -5.38
C ILE A 207 -1.99 -8.67 -4.14
N GLY A 208 -2.85 -9.53 -3.65
CA GLY A 208 -2.57 -10.36 -2.47
C GLY A 208 -3.85 -11.02 -1.96
N GLY A 209 -3.70 -12.03 -1.15
CA GLY A 209 -4.82 -12.68 -0.51
C GLY A 209 -5.57 -11.75 0.44
N GLY A 210 -6.88 -11.93 0.54
CA GLY A 210 -7.71 -11.14 1.44
C GLY A 210 -8.19 -9.79 0.92
N ASP A 211 -7.99 -9.47 -0.36
CA ASP A 211 -8.70 -8.38 -1.04
C ASP A 211 -10.02 -8.93 -1.63
N TRP A 212 -11.14 -8.34 -1.23
CA TRP A 212 -12.46 -8.64 -1.80
C TRP A 212 -13.13 -7.43 -2.42
N SER A 213 -12.37 -6.35 -2.64
CA SER A 213 -12.93 -5.15 -3.25
C SER A 213 -13.46 -5.45 -4.66
N ALA A 214 -14.64 -4.92 -4.96
CA ALA A 214 -15.23 -5.02 -6.29
C ALA A 214 -14.42 -4.19 -7.31
N ASN A 215 -14.52 -4.54 -8.57
CA ASN A 215 -13.83 -3.87 -9.68
C ASN A 215 -12.29 -3.92 -9.58
N ARG A 216 -11.75 -4.92 -8.90
CA ARG A 216 -10.32 -5.27 -8.90
C ARG A 216 -10.13 -6.64 -9.54
N ILE A 217 -9.18 -6.73 -10.46
CA ILE A 217 -9.07 -7.87 -11.39
C ILE A 217 -8.90 -9.22 -10.68
N ILE A 218 -8.05 -9.32 -9.66
CA ILE A 218 -7.82 -10.59 -8.95
C ILE A 218 -9.01 -10.99 -8.07
N PRO A 219 -9.56 -10.10 -7.18
CA PRO A 219 -10.79 -10.41 -6.46
C PRO A 219 -11.97 -10.81 -7.36
N ASP A 220 -12.15 -10.11 -8.49
CA ASP A 220 -13.21 -10.42 -9.45
C ASP A 220 -12.98 -11.78 -10.12
N ALA A 221 -11.73 -12.12 -10.48
CA ALA A 221 -11.35 -13.41 -11.02
C ALA A 221 -11.67 -14.55 -10.03
N VAL A 222 -11.25 -14.40 -8.77
CA VAL A 222 -11.49 -15.40 -7.73
C VAL A 222 -12.99 -15.63 -7.53
N ARG A 223 -13.79 -14.56 -7.42
CA ARG A 223 -15.26 -14.67 -7.28
C ARG A 223 -15.91 -15.38 -8.46
N ALA A 224 -15.55 -14.95 -9.68
CA ALA A 224 -16.12 -15.53 -10.90
C ALA A 224 -15.78 -17.03 -11.02
N TRP A 225 -14.52 -17.38 -10.83
CA TRP A 225 -14.06 -18.76 -11.00
C TRP A 225 -14.56 -19.71 -9.89
N GLN A 226 -14.65 -19.24 -8.64
CA GLN A 226 -15.29 -20.00 -7.56
C GLN A 226 -16.78 -20.26 -7.82
N ALA A 227 -17.46 -19.30 -8.49
CA ALA A 227 -18.86 -19.45 -8.91
C ALA A 227 -19.01 -20.19 -10.24
N ASN A 228 -17.95 -20.74 -10.86
CA ASN A 228 -17.92 -21.31 -12.19
C ASN A 228 -18.45 -20.37 -13.31
N GLN A 229 -18.25 -19.07 -13.11
CA GLN A 229 -18.62 -18.01 -14.07
C GLN A 229 -17.37 -17.52 -14.84
N ALA A 230 -17.61 -16.88 -15.98
CA ALA A 230 -16.53 -16.21 -16.72
C ALA A 230 -16.15 -14.87 -16.05
N LEU A 231 -14.85 -14.61 -15.96
CA LEU A 231 -14.33 -13.27 -15.62
C LEU A 231 -14.47 -12.37 -16.84
N SER A 232 -15.16 -11.24 -16.70
CA SER A 232 -15.21 -10.21 -17.74
C SER A 232 -14.06 -9.22 -17.55
N VAL A 233 -13.19 -9.09 -18.56
CA VAL A 233 -12.01 -8.20 -18.56
C VAL A 233 -12.21 -7.11 -19.61
N ARG A 234 -12.47 -5.88 -19.17
CA ARG A 234 -12.80 -4.76 -20.07
C ARG A 234 -11.61 -4.25 -20.88
N ARG A 235 -10.45 -4.05 -20.25
CA ARG A 235 -9.25 -3.43 -20.84
C ARG A 235 -8.03 -4.35 -20.71
N PRO A 236 -7.96 -5.44 -21.51
CA PRO A 236 -6.90 -6.43 -21.38
C PRO A 236 -5.50 -5.89 -21.69
N GLN A 237 -5.38 -4.86 -22.50
CA GLN A 237 -4.10 -4.29 -22.93
C GLN A 237 -3.56 -3.20 -22.00
N ALA A 238 -4.31 -2.81 -20.95
CA ALA A 238 -3.83 -1.79 -20.01
C ALA A 238 -2.63 -2.30 -19.22
N ILE A 239 -1.55 -1.51 -19.17
CA ILE A 239 -0.30 -1.84 -18.47
C ILE A 239 -0.29 -1.20 -17.09
N ARG A 240 0.07 -1.96 -16.06
CA ARG A 240 0.14 -1.51 -14.66
C ARG A 240 1.37 -2.06 -13.96
N PRO A 241 1.90 -1.35 -12.93
CA PRO A 241 2.99 -1.83 -12.07
C PRO A 241 2.44 -2.75 -10.98
N TRP A 242 2.29 -4.03 -11.30
CA TRP A 242 1.75 -5.04 -10.38
C TRP A 242 2.78 -5.48 -9.35
N GLN A 243 2.38 -5.58 -8.09
CA GLN A 243 3.23 -6.10 -7.00
C GLN A 243 2.43 -6.81 -5.92
N HIS A 244 3.05 -7.76 -5.22
CA HIS A 244 2.42 -8.41 -4.07
C HIS A 244 2.28 -7.42 -2.91
N VAL A 245 1.17 -7.51 -2.15
CA VAL A 245 0.84 -6.58 -1.05
C VAL A 245 1.93 -6.46 0.01
N ILE A 246 2.65 -7.55 0.25
CA ILE A 246 3.70 -7.58 1.26
C ILE A 246 4.90 -6.68 0.93
N GLU A 247 5.19 -6.44 -0.36
CA GLU A 247 6.32 -5.64 -0.79
C GLU A 247 6.16 -4.15 -0.43
N PRO A 248 5.06 -3.46 -0.83
CA PRO A 248 4.89 -2.08 -0.39
C PRO A 248 4.69 -1.96 1.13
N ILE A 249 4.08 -2.95 1.79
CA ILE A 249 3.97 -2.96 3.25
C ILE A 249 5.37 -3.05 3.90
N GLY A 250 6.23 -3.94 3.43
CA GLY A 250 7.63 -4.02 3.88
C GLY A 250 8.37 -2.70 3.65
N ALA A 251 8.15 -2.07 2.48
CA ALA A 251 8.74 -0.77 2.16
C ALA A 251 8.26 0.35 3.11
N TYR A 252 6.96 0.36 3.49
CA TYR A 252 6.43 1.35 4.45
C TYR A 252 7.05 1.18 5.85
N LEU A 253 7.26 -0.07 6.29
CA LEU A 253 7.91 -0.38 7.56
C LEU A 253 9.37 0.08 7.56
N ILE A 254 10.13 -0.26 6.52
CA ILE A 254 11.53 0.16 6.36
C ILE A 254 11.62 1.70 6.28
N LEU A 255 10.73 2.35 5.53
CA LEU A 255 10.69 3.81 5.46
C LEU A 255 10.43 4.44 6.83
N ALA A 256 9.52 3.89 7.63
CA ALA A 256 9.26 4.37 8.99
C ALA A 256 10.50 4.21 9.91
N GLU A 257 11.22 3.10 9.81
CA GLU A 257 12.49 2.88 10.53
C GLU A 257 13.56 3.90 10.14
N ARG A 258 13.66 4.23 8.84
CA ARG A 258 14.60 5.26 8.35
C ARG A 258 14.21 6.65 8.84
N LEU A 259 12.94 7.02 8.72
CA LEU A 259 12.41 8.30 9.20
C LEU A 259 12.58 8.50 10.71
N TRP A 260 12.48 7.42 11.49
CA TRP A 260 12.71 7.48 12.93
C TRP A 260 14.11 7.97 13.29
N ASN A 261 15.09 7.61 12.49
CA ASN A 261 16.51 7.90 12.74
C ASN A 261 17.01 9.16 12.02
N ASP A 262 16.40 9.50 10.86
CA ASP A 262 16.94 10.55 9.99
C ASP A 262 15.80 11.21 9.18
N ASP A 263 15.63 12.52 9.36
CA ASP A 263 14.59 13.31 8.70
C ASP A 263 14.90 13.62 7.23
N GLN A 264 16.12 13.33 6.72
CA GLN A 264 16.42 13.44 5.29
C GLN A 264 15.50 12.57 4.43
N PHE A 265 14.91 11.50 5.00
CA PHE A 265 13.94 10.64 4.31
C PHE A 265 12.52 11.21 4.29
N ALA A 266 12.28 12.39 4.88
CA ALA A 266 10.98 13.04 4.93
C ALA A 266 10.63 13.69 3.57
N GLN A 267 10.33 12.86 2.57
CA GLN A 267 9.96 13.24 1.20
C GLN A 267 8.95 12.26 0.61
N ALA A 268 8.62 12.41 -0.67
CA ALA A 268 7.82 11.43 -1.40
C ALA A 268 8.70 10.26 -1.88
N TRP A 269 8.12 9.07 -1.93
CA TRP A 269 8.78 7.84 -2.35
C TRP A 269 7.88 7.01 -3.25
N ASN A 270 8.42 6.54 -4.37
CA ASN A 270 7.78 5.56 -5.23
C ASN A 270 8.20 4.14 -4.86
N PHE A 271 7.21 3.26 -4.67
CA PHE A 271 7.42 1.83 -4.44
C PHE A 271 6.66 1.02 -5.48
N GLY A 272 7.34 0.12 -6.16
CA GLY A 272 6.77 -0.68 -7.23
C GLY A 272 7.73 -1.73 -7.75
N PRO A 273 7.28 -2.58 -8.69
CA PRO A 273 8.14 -3.51 -9.39
C PRO A 273 9.16 -2.77 -10.26
N GLN A 274 10.12 -3.50 -10.77
CA GLN A 274 11.02 -2.93 -11.77
C GLN A 274 10.26 -2.63 -13.06
N THR A 275 10.68 -1.59 -13.79
CA THR A 275 9.93 -1.10 -14.98
C THR A 275 9.76 -2.16 -16.07
N HIS A 276 10.71 -3.09 -16.21
CA HIS A 276 10.63 -4.19 -17.17
C HIS A 276 9.65 -5.31 -16.76
N GLU A 277 9.14 -5.30 -15.53
CA GLU A 277 8.13 -6.23 -15.02
C GLU A 277 6.70 -5.67 -15.15
N ALA A 278 6.54 -4.48 -15.75
CA ALA A 278 5.22 -3.94 -16.06
C ALA A 278 4.51 -4.89 -17.05
N ALA A 279 3.30 -5.29 -16.69
CA ALA A 279 2.54 -6.30 -17.45
C ALA A 279 1.14 -5.81 -17.76
N THR A 280 0.57 -6.35 -18.84
CA THR A 280 -0.81 -6.08 -19.20
C THR A 280 -1.78 -6.76 -18.23
N VAL A 281 -3.00 -6.28 -18.18
CA VAL A 281 -4.09 -6.98 -17.46
C VAL A 281 -4.27 -8.40 -18.00
N ARG A 282 -4.07 -8.61 -19.31
CA ARG A 282 -4.13 -9.95 -19.93
C ARG A 282 -3.10 -10.88 -19.34
N ASP A 283 -1.83 -10.46 -19.28
CA ASP A 283 -0.75 -11.30 -18.74
C ASP A 283 -1.04 -11.71 -17.29
N VAL A 284 -1.52 -10.76 -16.48
CA VAL A 284 -1.90 -11.01 -15.07
C VAL A 284 -3.04 -12.02 -14.96
N VAL A 285 -4.07 -11.90 -15.79
CA VAL A 285 -5.23 -12.81 -15.76
C VAL A 285 -4.86 -14.21 -16.25
N GLU A 286 -4.02 -14.32 -17.28
CA GLU A 286 -3.55 -15.61 -17.79
C GLU A 286 -2.68 -16.34 -16.75
N LEU A 287 -1.77 -15.65 -16.07
CA LEU A 287 -0.99 -16.19 -14.95
C LEU A 287 -1.89 -16.60 -13.77
N ALA A 288 -2.87 -15.76 -13.42
CA ALA A 288 -3.83 -16.08 -12.37
C ALA A 288 -4.69 -17.30 -12.68
N GLN A 289 -5.13 -17.43 -13.93
CA GLN A 289 -5.89 -18.59 -14.40
C GLN A 289 -5.07 -19.88 -14.32
N GLN A 290 -3.79 -19.84 -14.70
CA GLN A 290 -2.88 -20.97 -14.57
C GLN A 290 -2.70 -21.38 -13.09
N ALA A 291 -2.47 -20.41 -12.20
CA ALA A 291 -2.27 -20.67 -10.77
C ALA A 291 -3.56 -21.14 -10.06
N PHE A 292 -4.74 -20.70 -10.52
CA PHE A 292 -6.04 -21.14 -10.01
C PHE A 292 -6.38 -22.57 -10.50
N GLY A 293 -5.87 -22.95 -11.67
CA GLY A 293 -6.04 -24.27 -12.26
C GLY A 293 -7.32 -24.44 -13.11
N SER A 294 -8.16 -23.40 -13.18
CA SER A 294 -9.40 -23.40 -13.95
C SER A 294 -9.91 -21.99 -14.16
N GLY A 295 -11.05 -21.84 -14.84
CA GLY A 295 -11.73 -20.56 -15.01
C GLY A 295 -11.94 -20.21 -16.48
N LYS A 296 -12.92 -19.35 -16.75
CA LYS A 296 -13.20 -18.80 -18.08
C LYS A 296 -12.97 -17.29 -18.06
N VAL A 297 -12.55 -16.73 -19.19
CA VAL A 297 -12.32 -15.29 -19.34
C VAL A 297 -13.00 -14.79 -20.61
N GLU A 298 -13.73 -13.70 -20.47
CA GLU A 298 -14.32 -12.95 -21.57
C GLU A 298 -13.54 -11.66 -21.73
N TRP A 299 -12.87 -11.52 -22.86
CA TRP A 299 -12.01 -10.38 -23.16
C TRP A 299 -12.81 -9.28 -23.88
N GLY A 300 -12.89 -8.10 -23.27
CA GLY A 300 -13.42 -6.90 -23.90
C GLY A 300 -12.44 -6.26 -24.88
N ASP A 301 -12.95 -5.32 -25.63
CA ASP A 301 -12.20 -4.55 -26.65
C ASP A 301 -11.57 -3.25 -26.12
N GLY A 302 -11.80 -2.92 -24.86
CA GLY A 302 -11.25 -1.70 -24.22
C GLY A 302 -12.14 -0.45 -24.34
N THR A 303 -13.32 -0.54 -24.94
CA THR A 303 -14.20 0.62 -25.18
C THR A 303 -15.13 0.92 -24.01
N ASP A 304 -15.44 -0.05 -23.18
CA ASP A 304 -16.43 0.05 -22.11
C ASP A 304 -15.92 0.76 -20.86
N GLY A 305 -16.82 1.57 -20.27
CA GLY A 305 -16.69 2.17 -18.95
C GLY A 305 -15.96 3.53 -18.93
N PRO A 306 -15.73 4.11 -17.74
CA PRO A 306 -15.05 5.38 -17.61
C PRO A 306 -13.61 5.31 -18.11
N HIS A 307 -13.02 6.49 -18.37
CA HIS A 307 -11.62 6.57 -18.78
C HIS A 307 -10.71 5.92 -17.73
N GLU A 308 -9.88 4.99 -18.18
CA GLU A 308 -8.78 4.41 -17.41
C GLU A 308 -7.49 4.58 -18.23
N ALA A 309 -6.43 5.07 -17.61
CA ALA A 309 -5.14 5.24 -18.27
C ALA A 309 -4.66 3.93 -18.90
N GLY A 310 -4.15 3.98 -20.11
CA GLY A 310 -3.57 2.84 -20.82
C GLY A 310 -2.23 2.39 -20.24
N LEU A 311 -1.40 3.36 -19.80
CA LEU A 311 -0.05 3.12 -19.31
C LEU A 311 0.23 3.97 -18.07
N LEU A 312 0.73 3.32 -17.01
CA LEU A 312 1.23 3.97 -15.81
C LEU A 312 2.35 3.13 -15.21
N MET A 313 3.53 3.71 -15.06
CA MET A 313 4.71 3.09 -14.45
C MET A 313 5.37 4.05 -13.47
N LEU A 314 6.04 3.51 -12.45
CA LEU A 314 6.79 4.26 -11.45
C LEU A 314 8.30 4.06 -11.65
N ASP A 315 9.06 5.15 -11.58
CA ASP A 315 10.51 5.08 -11.38
C ASP A 315 10.77 4.88 -9.88
N THR A 316 11.39 3.76 -9.54
CA THR A 316 11.74 3.38 -8.16
C THR A 316 13.23 3.56 -7.86
N SER A 317 13.97 4.22 -8.74
CA SER A 317 15.43 4.41 -8.63
C SER A 317 15.82 5.15 -7.35
N LEU A 318 14.99 6.10 -6.90
CA LEU A 318 15.23 6.84 -5.66
C LEU A 318 15.15 5.90 -4.43
N ALA A 319 14.10 5.09 -4.33
CA ALA A 319 13.94 4.11 -3.25
C ALA A 319 15.08 3.07 -3.25
N LYS A 320 15.46 2.58 -4.44
CA LYS A 320 16.57 1.66 -4.59
C LYS A 320 17.91 2.28 -4.16
N SER A 321 18.20 3.50 -4.59
CA SER A 321 19.51 4.14 -4.32
C SER A 321 19.67 4.61 -2.88
N GLN A 322 18.62 5.15 -2.26
CA GLN A 322 18.71 5.76 -0.92
C GLN A 322 18.23 4.83 0.20
N LEU A 323 17.18 4.06 -0.02
CA LEU A 323 16.63 3.14 0.98
C LEU A 323 17.13 1.70 0.81
N GLY A 324 17.67 1.34 -0.37
CA GLY A 324 18.01 -0.04 -0.73
C GLY A 324 16.79 -0.90 -1.08
N ILE A 325 15.60 -0.30 -1.17
CA ILE A 325 14.34 -1.02 -1.42
C ILE A 325 14.16 -1.29 -2.91
N GLN A 326 13.89 -2.54 -3.24
CA GLN A 326 13.48 -2.97 -4.59
C GLN A 326 12.55 -4.17 -4.49
N SER A 327 11.83 -4.47 -5.59
CA SER A 327 10.97 -5.66 -5.67
C SER A 327 11.76 -6.94 -5.46
N VAL A 328 11.18 -7.87 -4.73
CA VAL A 328 11.76 -9.18 -4.37
C VAL A 328 11.07 -10.31 -5.13
N PHE A 329 9.80 -10.11 -5.49
CA PHE A 329 9.01 -11.12 -6.20
C PHE A 329 8.88 -10.78 -7.69
N PRO A 330 9.24 -11.70 -8.60
CA PRO A 330 8.76 -11.63 -9.98
C PRO A 330 7.22 -11.64 -10.02
N LEU A 331 6.63 -11.04 -11.04
CA LEU A 331 5.17 -10.97 -11.19
C LEU A 331 4.49 -12.35 -11.10
N SER A 332 5.07 -13.36 -11.74
CA SER A 332 4.55 -14.74 -11.71
C SER A 332 4.44 -15.28 -10.27
N GLN A 333 5.48 -15.07 -9.44
CA GLN A 333 5.48 -15.49 -8.04
C GLN A 333 4.45 -14.69 -7.22
N ALA A 334 4.35 -13.38 -7.44
CA ALA A 334 3.36 -12.54 -6.76
C ALA A 334 1.93 -13.01 -7.03
N ILE A 335 1.63 -13.39 -8.28
CA ILE A 335 0.32 -13.92 -8.67
C ILE A 335 0.10 -15.32 -8.09
N GLU A 336 1.07 -16.19 -8.20
CA GLU A 336 0.99 -17.57 -7.67
C GLU A 336 0.71 -17.55 -6.16
N MET A 337 1.46 -16.78 -5.37
CA MET A 337 1.24 -16.61 -3.94
C MET A 337 -0.17 -16.11 -3.65
N THR A 338 -0.63 -15.11 -4.40
CA THR A 338 -1.98 -14.54 -4.25
C THR A 338 -3.06 -15.59 -4.50
N MET A 339 -2.97 -16.36 -5.61
CA MET A 339 -3.97 -17.35 -5.96
C MET A 339 -3.95 -18.55 -5.00
N HIS A 340 -2.78 -18.98 -4.55
CA HIS A 340 -2.64 -20.03 -3.54
C HIS A 340 -3.23 -19.60 -2.19
N TRP A 341 -3.10 -18.34 -1.79
CA TRP A 341 -3.73 -17.83 -0.59
C TRP A 341 -5.26 -18.01 -0.61
N TYR A 342 -5.92 -17.64 -1.72
CA TYR A 342 -7.37 -17.82 -1.86
C TYR A 342 -7.78 -19.31 -1.92
N ARG A 343 -7.00 -20.12 -2.63
CA ARG A 343 -7.24 -21.57 -2.68
C ARG A 343 -7.16 -22.22 -1.31
N ASP A 344 -6.11 -21.88 -0.55
CA ASP A 344 -5.84 -22.48 0.75
C ASP A 344 -6.84 -21.99 1.80
N LEU A 345 -7.28 -20.72 1.72
CA LEU A 345 -8.40 -20.23 2.51
C LEU A 345 -9.70 -21.02 2.23
N ASN A 346 -10.00 -21.25 0.97
CA ASN A 346 -11.17 -22.03 0.56
C ASN A 346 -11.09 -23.50 1.01
N ALA A 347 -9.89 -24.04 1.18
CA ALA A 347 -9.62 -25.34 1.76
C ALA A 347 -9.70 -25.36 3.31
N GLY A 348 -10.00 -24.22 3.94
CA GLY A 348 -10.23 -24.08 5.38
C GLY A 348 -8.99 -23.69 6.19
N MET A 349 -7.90 -23.25 5.55
CA MET A 349 -6.76 -22.72 6.29
C MET A 349 -7.11 -21.35 6.94
N ASP A 350 -6.53 -21.10 8.09
CA ASP A 350 -6.70 -19.84 8.83
C ASP A 350 -6.04 -18.66 8.10
N ALA A 351 -6.78 -17.55 7.93
CA ALA A 351 -6.31 -16.39 7.17
C ALA A 351 -5.10 -15.70 7.81
N ALA A 352 -4.99 -15.69 9.15
CA ALA A 352 -3.83 -15.12 9.83
C ALA A 352 -2.58 -15.97 9.58
N GLN A 353 -2.72 -17.32 9.56
CA GLN A 353 -1.62 -18.22 9.22
C GLN A 353 -1.17 -18.03 7.76
N LEU A 354 -2.11 -17.83 6.84
CA LEU A 354 -1.79 -17.55 5.43
C LEU A 354 -1.02 -16.23 5.30
N CYS A 355 -1.41 -15.20 6.02
CA CYS A 355 -0.65 -13.94 6.07
C CYS A 355 0.76 -14.14 6.63
N GLN A 356 0.91 -14.89 7.73
CA GLN A 356 2.22 -15.19 8.33
C GLN A 356 3.12 -15.98 7.38
N ARG A 357 2.57 -16.96 6.65
CA ARG A 357 3.30 -17.71 5.63
C ARG A 357 3.89 -16.80 4.55
N ASP A 358 3.07 -15.90 4.01
CA ASP A 358 3.51 -15.01 2.94
C ASP A 358 4.52 -13.96 3.43
N ILE A 359 4.39 -13.48 4.69
CA ILE A 359 5.40 -12.64 5.36
C ILE A 359 6.74 -13.41 5.48
N ALA A 360 6.68 -14.66 5.94
CA ALA A 360 7.89 -15.49 6.08
C ALA A 360 8.56 -15.75 4.73
N GLN A 361 7.77 -15.97 3.67
CA GLN A 361 8.28 -16.14 2.31
C GLN A 361 9.01 -14.88 1.82
N TYR A 362 8.43 -13.68 2.05
CA TYR A 362 9.08 -12.42 1.72
C TYR A 362 10.43 -12.27 2.43
N LEU A 363 10.47 -12.49 3.74
CA LEU A 363 11.71 -12.39 4.53
C LEU A 363 12.77 -13.40 4.09
N SER A 364 12.34 -14.61 3.74
CA SER A 364 13.24 -15.65 3.20
C SER A 364 13.85 -15.25 1.86
N ASN A 365 13.04 -14.68 0.94
CA ASN A 365 13.54 -14.22 -0.35
C ASN A 365 14.54 -13.06 -0.21
N VAL A 366 14.30 -12.12 0.72
CA VAL A 366 15.25 -11.04 1.04
C VAL A 366 16.58 -11.63 1.55
N GLN A 367 16.53 -12.59 2.46
CA GLN A 367 17.74 -13.24 3.00
C GLN A 367 18.51 -14.00 1.91
N GLN A 368 17.81 -14.75 1.07
CA GLN A 368 18.41 -15.49 -0.04
C GLN A 368 19.11 -14.55 -1.04
N HIS A 369 18.45 -13.43 -1.39
CA HIS A 369 19.05 -12.41 -2.23
C HIS A 369 20.35 -11.88 -1.63
N ASN A 370 20.35 -11.56 -0.33
CA ASN A 370 21.51 -11.04 0.38
C ASN A 370 22.64 -12.06 0.47
N THR A 371 22.31 -13.34 0.64
CA THR A 371 23.30 -14.43 0.64
C THR A 371 23.97 -14.60 -0.73
N ASN A 372 23.18 -14.53 -1.80
CA ASN A 372 23.69 -14.64 -3.17
C ASN A 372 24.58 -13.46 -3.57
N LEU A 373 24.40 -12.28 -2.95
CA LEU A 373 25.28 -11.12 -3.17
C LEU A 373 26.62 -11.23 -2.41
N ALA A 374 26.67 -12.05 -1.36
CA ALA A 374 27.87 -12.24 -0.53
C ALA A 374 28.76 -13.40 -1.01
N ALA A 375 28.23 -14.25 -1.90
CA ALA A 375 28.95 -15.39 -2.51
C ALA A 375 29.63 -14.99 -3.83
#